data_74dc57b46b8f6f98725f890200a93354
#
_entry.id   74dc57b46b8f6f98725f890200a93354
#
_cell.length_a   1.000
_cell.length_b   1.000
_cell.length_c   1.000
_cell.angle_alpha   90.00
_cell.angle_beta   90.00
_cell.angle_gamma   90.00
#
_symmetry.space_group_name_H-M   'P 1'
#
loop_
_entity.id
_entity.type
_entity.pdbx_description
1 polymer ?
#
loop_
_entity_poly.entity_id
_entity_poly.type
_entity_poly.pdbx_seq_one_letter_code
_entity_poly.pdbx_strand_id
1 'polypeptide(L)'
;MGIFTKYFMGVSCLYLPLLIQAQATTMPEYNLNKDIPGAQYKFSFVHISDIHIGEGFSDYGTPGYFNDTMPANDDSKPAKALRQAVKWINTRKEDKNIKFVVVSGDLTGSAEKSEFMMSKQILDKLEIPYVPIIGNHDIWPYTRYEEEAPYACGDSVMNEVFADVYDKNKLFFQNWNNGTRLTRTYNPESKRAHYLQNFSFEYDGFIFYGLDFNPRYHVNKSEPGIGPEARLMDWQGGTFRWLKNELATNPNKKNHNVCFIAHHPATDNLLFILSGFVFSGDDYIKMVNMLEPFRQNLGLWMAGHIHIDYDYPLVNNIMQVRGIAANKEYDSSYFEIVNVYEVPDLSTAIQEQLNTKKKVSIFPNPNHGKFTVADELFDGNSLLQIYNSSGVILVEKKMKEFSAGTGFYQFDFSYLPKGTYIISVTDSLQIKTQQLVIQSFIASSIAPYLLG
;
A
#
# COMPACT_ATOMS: atom_id res chain seq x y z
N MET A 1 -3.05 -54.53 -35.63
CA MET A 1 -1.76 -54.82 -34.99
C MET A 1 -0.87 -53.63 -35.25
N GLY A 2 -0.76 -52.71 -34.31
CA GLY A 2 0.02 -51.48 -34.43
C GLY A 2 0.18 -50.89 -33.03
N ILE A 3 1.35 -51.06 -32.46
CA ILE A 3 1.71 -50.66 -31.09
C ILE A 3 2.08 -49.19 -31.09
N PHE A 4 1.31 -48.34 -30.40
CA PHE A 4 1.70 -46.96 -30.09
C PHE A 4 2.45 -46.92 -28.78
N THR A 5 3.75 -46.68 -28.85
CA THR A 5 4.62 -46.43 -27.69
C THR A 5 4.49 -44.98 -27.24
N LYS A 6 3.93 -44.74 -26.10
CA LYS A 6 3.91 -43.43 -25.43
C LYS A 6 5.27 -43.17 -24.74
N TYR A 7 5.99 -42.18 -25.21
CA TYR A 7 7.15 -41.63 -24.48
C TYR A 7 6.64 -40.71 -23.38
N PHE A 8 6.84 -41.12 -22.15
CA PHE A 8 6.77 -40.25 -20.97
C PHE A 8 8.14 -39.60 -20.80
N MET A 9 8.25 -38.29 -21.06
CA MET A 9 9.39 -37.50 -20.63
C MET A 9 9.21 -37.17 -19.16
N GLY A 10 9.93 -37.91 -18.32
CA GLY A 10 10.07 -37.58 -16.91
C GLY A 10 10.98 -36.37 -16.74
N VAL A 11 10.42 -35.25 -16.30
CA VAL A 11 11.20 -34.13 -15.81
C VAL A 11 11.65 -34.47 -14.38
N SER A 12 12.91 -34.90 -14.24
CA SER A 12 13.55 -35.05 -12.94
C SER A 12 13.82 -33.65 -12.36
N CYS A 13 12.96 -33.20 -11.47
CA CYS A 13 13.32 -32.10 -10.55
C CYS A 13 14.43 -32.58 -9.63
N LEU A 14 15.64 -32.11 -9.88
CA LEU A 14 16.76 -32.22 -8.95
C LEU A 14 16.44 -31.36 -7.72
N TYR A 15 15.93 -31.97 -6.66
CA TYR A 15 15.94 -31.39 -5.33
C TYR A 15 17.40 -31.32 -4.85
N LEU A 16 18.00 -30.15 -4.92
CA LEU A 16 19.17 -29.83 -4.10
C LEU A 16 18.65 -29.58 -2.67
N PRO A 17 19.07 -30.35 -1.68
CA PRO A 17 18.85 -29.98 -0.29
C PRO A 17 19.73 -28.74 -0.01
N LEU A 18 19.16 -27.58 0.04
CA LEU A 18 19.79 -26.43 0.66
C LEU A 18 19.95 -26.76 2.14
N LEU A 19 21.18 -26.99 2.54
CA LEU A 19 21.59 -26.96 3.95
C LEU A 19 21.35 -25.53 4.45
N ILE A 20 20.17 -25.29 5.02
CA ILE A 20 19.89 -24.08 5.77
C ILE A 20 20.64 -24.22 7.09
N GLN A 21 21.87 -23.72 7.12
CA GLN A 21 22.46 -23.29 8.38
C GLN A 21 21.53 -22.21 8.96
N ALA A 22 21.15 -22.40 10.22
CA ALA A 22 20.42 -21.38 10.99
C ALA A 22 21.33 -20.15 11.18
N GLN A 23 21.53 -19.37 10.13
CA GLN A 23 21.94 -17.99 10.26
C GLN A 23 20.77 -17.28 10.91
N ALA A 24 21.05 -16.40 11.87
CA ALA A 24 20.08 -15.46 12.40
C ALA A 24 19.53 -14.71 11.18
N THR A 25 18.37 -15.15 10.68
CA THR A 25 17.73 -14.58 9.51
C THR A 25 17.41 -13.13 9.88
N THR A 26 18.13 -12.21 9.25
CA THR A 26 17.77 -10.79 9.31
C THR A 26 16.37 -10.72 8.72
N MET A 27 15.40 -10.25 9.51
CA MET A 27 14.05 -10.05 9.01
C MET A 27 14.09 -9.09 7.83
N PRO A 28 13.28 -9.33 6.78
CA PRO A 28 13.22 -8.44 5.64
C PRO A 28 12.84 -7.01 6.07
N GLU A 29 13.46 -6.04 5.44
CA GLU A 29 13.21 -4.63 5.69
C GLU A 29 12.81 -3.95 4.38
N TYR A 30 11.68 -3.26 4.41
CA TYR A 30 11.24 -2.37 3.34
C TYR A 30 11.44 -0.91 3.77
N ASN A 31 11.91 -0.07 2.87
CA ASN A 31 12.21 1.32 3.17
C ASN A 31 11.28 2.25 2.38
N LEU A 32 10.12 2.55 2.96
CA LEU A 32 9.13 3.45 2.37
C LEU A 32 9.68 4.86 2.21
N ASN A 33 9.72 5.35 0.98
CA ASN A 33 10.18 6.69 0.58
C ASN A 33 11.69 6.97 0.74
N LYS A 34 12.52 6.01 1.15
CA LYS A 34 13.94 6.23 1.42
C LYS A 34 14.70 6.85 0.25
N ASP A 35 14.38 6.44 -0.98
CA ASP A 35 15.08 6.85 -2.19
C ASP A 35 14.62 8.22 -2.72
N ILE A 36 13.63 8.83 -2.07
CA ILE A 36 13.17 10.18 -2.41
C ILE A 36 14.16 11.19 -1.85
N PRO A 37 14.67 12.11 -2.68
CA PRO A 37 15.67 13.10 -2.22
C PRO A 37 15.20 13.91 -1.02
N GLY A 38 16.03 13.97 0.01
CA GLY A 38 15.74 14.69 1.25
C GLY A 38 14.86 13.95 2.25
N ALA A 39 14.44 12.73 1.94
CA ALA A 39 13.65 11.92 2.87
C ALA A 39 14.41 11.63 4.17
N GLN A 40 13.72 11.74 5.30
CA GLN A 40 14.29 11.54 6.63
C GLN A 40 13.57 10.42 7.37
N TYR A 41 14.34 9.52 7.97
CA TYR A 41 13.80 8.42 8.76
C TYR A 41 12.99 8.95 9.95
N LYS A 42 11.81 8.35 10.18
CA LYS A 42 10.88 8.71 11.26
C LYS A 42 10.70 7.58 12.27
N PHE A 43 10.18 6.47 11.81
CA PHE A 43 9.86 5.30 12.64
C PHE A 43 9.84 4.04 11.79
N SER A 44 9.69 2.90 12.45
CA SER A 44 9.38 1.64 11.79
C SER A 44 8.09 1.04 12.34
N PHE A 45 7.44 0.21 11.55
CA PHE A 45 6.37 -0.68 11.99
C PHE A 45 6.59 -2.08 11.41
N VAL A 46 5.87 -3.07 11.93
CA VAL A 46 5.95 -4.45 11.43
C VAL A 46 4.69 -4.78 10.64
N HIS A 47 4.86 -5.44 9.51
CA HIS A 47 3.79 -6.02 8.70
C HIS A 47 3.81 -7.54 8.86
N ILE A 48 2.70 -8.11 9.33
CA ILE A 48 2.42 -9.55 9.42
C ILE A 48 1.19 -9.83 8.54
N SER A 49 1.15 -10.99 7.88
CA SER A 49 -0.01 -11.45 7.11
C SER A 49 -0.21 -12.95 7.25
N ASP A 50 -1.41 -13.42 6.90
CA ASP A 50 -1.73 -14.84 6.66
C ASP A 50 -1.31 -15.75 7.84
N ILE A 51 -1.80 -15.44 9.02
CA ILE A 51 -1.48 -16.17 10.25
C ILE A 51 -2.12 -17.55 10.25
N HIS A 52 -3.40 -17.65 9.86
CA HIS A 52 -4.19 -18.88 9.74
C HIS A 52 -4.19 -19.76 10.99
N ILE A 53 -4.49 -19.20 12.16
CA ILE A 53 -4.77 -20.04 13.36
C ILE A 53 -5.92 -20.97 13.05
N GLY A 54 -5.79 -22.23 13.44
CA GLY A 54 -6.80 -23.26 13.20
C GLY A 54 -6.67 -23.99 11.86
N GLU A 55 -5.79 -23.57 10.97
CA GLU A 55 -5.60 -24.27 9.70
C GLU A 55 -5.24 -25.75 9.89
N GLY A 56 -5.93 -26.60 9.14
CA GLY A 56 -5.78 -28.06 9.21
C GLY A 56 -6.69 -28.73 10.26
N PHE A 57 -7.42 -27.96 11.06
CA PHE A 57 -8.46 -28.48 11.94
C PHE A 57 -9.83 -28.36 11.25
N SER A 58 -10.63 -29.41 11.36
CA SER A 58 -12.02 -29.37 10.85
C SER A 58 -12.93 -28.58 11.78
N ASP A 59 -12.54 -28.43 13.03
CA ASP A 59 -13.23 -27.76 14.13
C ASP A 59 -12.18 -27.40 15.17
N TYR A 60 -11.91 -26.12 15.34
CA TYR A 60 -10.88 -25.64 16.22
C TYR A 60 -11.47 -25.24 17.57
N GLY A 61 -10.98 -25.83 18.65
CA GLY A 61 -11.54 -25.57 19.98
C GLY A 61 -12.70 -26.48 20.34
N THR A 62 -13.81 -25.91 20.81
CA THR A 62 -15.07 -26.64 21.04
C THR A 62 -15.95 -26.57 19.81
N PRO A 63 -16.89 -27.55 19.63
CA PRO A 63 -17.73 -27.56 18.43
C PRO A 63 -18.55 -26.29 18.22
N GLY A 64 -18.45 -25.71 17.02
CA GLY A 64 -19.27 -24.58 16.58
C GLY A 64 -18.48 -23.33 16.22
N TYR A 65 -19.14 -22.30 15.64
CA TYR A 65 -18.54 -21.05 15.21
C TYR A 65 -18.68 -19.90 16.22
N PHE A 66 -19.85 -19.80 16.89
CA PHE A 66 -20.24 -18.59 17.60
C PHE A 66 -20.13 -18.70 19.13
N ASN A 67 -20.34 -19.88 19.65
CA ASN A 67 -20.29 -20.16 21.09
C ASN A 67 -19.08 -21.03 21.46
N ASP A 68 -18.09 -20.93 20.66
CA ASP A 68 -16.90 -21.73 20.68
C ASP A 68 -15.89 -21.22 21.71
N THR A 69 -15.08 -22.12 22.25
CA THR A 69 -13.97 -21.81 23.16
C THR A 69 -12.68 -22.34 22.59
N MET A 70 -11.61 -21.54 22.63
CA MET A 70 -10.31 -21.94 22.15
C MET A 70 -9.71 -23.07 22.97
N PRO A 71 -8.83 -23.91 22.39
CA PRO A 71 -8.08 -24.92 23.13
C PRO A 71 -7.15 -24.25 24.17
N ALA A 72 -6.88 -24.96 25.26
CA ALA A 72 -5.99 -24.46 26.31
C ALA A 72 -4.57 -24.18 25.81
N ASN A 73 -4.09 -24.98 24.86
CA ASN A 73 -2.80 -24.83 24.19
C ASN A 73 -2.97 -25.09 22.70
N ASP A 74 -2.22 -24.33 21.90
CA ASP A 74 -2.07 -24.57 20.47
C ASP A 74 -0.59 -24.66 20.12
N ASP A 75 -0.16 -25.86 19.77
CA ASP A 75 1.22 -26.16 19.36
C ASP A 75 1.36 -26.26 17.84
N SER A 76 0.35 -25.83 17.09
CA SER A 76 0.38 -25.78 15.63
C SER A 76 1.53 -24.88 15.11
N LYS A 77 1.90 -25.12 13.87
CA LYS A 77 2.93 -24.32 13.19
C LYS A 77 2.57 -22.82 13.14
N PRO A 78 1.34 -22.42 12.75
CA PRO A 78 0.93 -21.01 12.75
C PRO A 78 1.05 -20.34 14.13
N ALA A 79 0.54 -21.00 15.17
CA ALA A 79 0.57 -20.45 16.52
C ALA A 79 2.00 -20.30 17.07
N LYS A 80 2.87 -21.29 16.82
CA LYS A 80 4.30 -21.20 17.18
C LYS A 80 5.01 -20.08 16.45
N ALA A 81 4.81 -19.94 15.14
CA ALA A 81 5.40 -18.88 14.34
C ALA A 81 4.95 -17.49 14.83
N LEU A 82 3.67 -17.31 15.10
CA LEU A 82 3.15 -16.06 15.62
C LEU A 82 3.72 -15.70 17.01
N ARG A 83 3.83 -16.69 17.92
CA ARG A 83 4.48 -16.45 19.23
C ARG A 83 5.95 -16.05 19.10
N GLN A 84 6.67 -16.64 18.15
CA GLN A 84 8.05 -16.26 17.87
C GLN A 84 8.15 -14.84 17.30
N ALA A 85 7.24 -14.46 16.39
CA ALA A 85 7.15 -13.10 15.87
C ALA A 85 6.93 -12.09 17.00
N VAL A 86 5.93 -12.32 17.86
CA VAL A 86 5.63 -11.47 19.01
C VAL A 86 6.84 -11.34 19.95
N LYS A 87 7.50 -12.44 20.27
CA LYS A 87 8.71 -12.43 21.10
C LYS A 87 9.83 -11.61 20.46
N TRP A 88 10.08 -11.80 19.17
CA TRP A 88 11.11 -11.07 18.45
C TRP A 88 10.81 -9.56 18.44
N ILE A 89 9.58 -9.18 18.10
CA ILE A 89 9.15 -7.78 18.04
C ILE A 89 9.34 -7.10 19.40
N ASN A 90 8.85 -7.73 20.48
CA ASN A 90 9.02 -7.19 21.84
C ASN A 90 10.49 -7.00 22.22
N THR A 91 11.35 -7.90 21.79
CA THR A 91 12.80 -7.82 22.07
C THR A 91 13.48 -6.71 21.26
N ARG A 92 13.00 -6.43 20.04
CA ARG A 92 13.67 -5.55 19.08
C ARG A 92 12.99 -4.19 18.88
N LYS A 93 11.83 -3.96 19.51
CA LYS A 93 11.02 -2.75 19.27
C LYS A 93 11.77 -1.44 19.51
N GLU A 94 12.65 -1.39 20.52
CA GLU A 94 13.37 -0.15 20.84
C GLU A 94 14.53 0.08 19.85
N ASP A 95 15.38 -0.91 19.63
CA ASP A 95 16.55 -0.74 18.77
C ASP A 95 16.19 -0.62 17.27
N LYS A 96 15.04 -1.13 16.85
CA LYS A 96 14.48 -0.98 15.52
C LYS A 96 13.47 0.17 15.42
N ASN A 97 13.20 0.88 16.51
CA ASN A 97 12.21 1.97 16.59
C ASN A 97 10.82 1.56 16.08
N ILE A 98 10.40 0.30 16.38
CA ILE A 98 9.10 -0.23 15.97
C ILE A 98 8.01 0.34 16.86
N LYS A 99 7.00 0.96 16.26
CA LYS A 99 5.94 1.68 16.99
C LYS A 99 4.63 0.91 17.08
N PHE A 100 4.31 0.13 16.07
CA PHE A 100 3.11 -0.70 16.02
C PHE A 100 3.28 -1.87 15.05
N VAL A 101 2.30 -2.77 15.07
CA VAL A 101 2.22 -3.90 14.15
C VAL A 101 0.95 -3.79 13.32
N VAL A 102 1.02 -4.09 12.03
CA VAL A 102 -0.12 -4.26 11.14
C VAL A 102 -0.25 -5.75 10.81
N VAL A 103 -1.48 -6.27 10.91
CA VAL A 103 -1.80 -7.65 10.48
C VAL A 103 -2.78 -7.56 9.32
N SER A 104 -2.31 -7.85 8.09
CA SER A 104 -3.08 -7.58 6.87
C SER A 104 -4.02 -8.74 6.47
N GLY A 105 -4.67 -9.37 7.44
CA GLY A 105 -5.72 -10.35 7.21
C GLY A 105 -5.28 -11.80 7.38
N ASP A 106 -6.26 -12.69 7.25
CA ASP A 106 -6.17 -14.11 7.47
C ASP A 106 -5.54 -14.49 8.82
N LEU A 107 -6.16 -13.94 9.88
CA LEU A 107 -5.82 -14.28 11.26
C LEU A 107 -6.22 -15.71 11.59
N THR A 108 -7.30 -16.18 10.96
CA THR A 108 -7.96 -17.47 11.18
C THR A 108 -7.85 -18.37 9.96
N GLY A 109 -8.03 -19.68 10.14
CA GLY A 109 -8.14 -20.62 9.04
C GLY A 109 -9.55 -20.71 8.48
N SER A 110 -10.58 -20.47 9.31
CA SER A 110 -11.98 -20.72 8.95
C SER A 110 -13.00 -19.82 9.66
N ALA A 111 -12.63 -18.63 10.09
CA ALA A 111 -13.50 -17.65 10.74
C ALA A 111 -14.19 -18.14 12.03
N GLU A 112 -13.69 -19.16 12.71
CA GLU A 112 -14.23 -19.63 13.98
C GLU A 112 -13.87 -18.68 15.12
N LYS A 113 -14.76 -18.51 16.09
CA LYS A 113 -14.54 -17.62 17.22
C LYS A 113 -13.31 -18.04 18.05
N SER A 114 -13.11 -19.33 18.24
CA SER A 114 -11.95 -19.90 18.92
C SER A 114 -10.63 -19.56 18.24
N GLU A 115 -10.59 -19.57 16.91
CA GLU A 115 -9.42 -19.17 16.11
C GLU A 115 -9.09 -17.69 16.30
N PHE A 116 -10.10 -16.80 16.22
CA PHE A 116 -9.94 -15.39 16.52
C PHE A 116 -9.46 -15.13 17.94
N MET A 117 -10.02 -15.86 18.92
CA MET A 117 -9.61 -15.73 20.32
C MET A 117 -8.16 -16.16 20.54
N MET A 118 -7.70 -17.23 19.89
CA MET A 118 -6.31 -17.70 19.98
C MET A 118 -5.35 -16.71 19.29
N SER A 119 -5.70 -16.22 18.10
CA SER A 119 -4.92 -15.17 17.39
C SER A 119 -4.75 -13.96 18.28
N LYS A 120 -5.85 -13.48 18.87
CA LYS A 120 -5.86 -12.35 19.79
C LYS A 120 -5.03 -12.63 21.05
N GLN A 121 -5.18 -13.80 21.67
CA GLN A 121 -4.44 -14.16 22.88
C GLN A 121 -2.92 -14.08 22.66
N ILE A 122 -2.44 -14.48 21.47
CA ILE A 122 -1.02 -14.42 21.12
C ILE A 122 -0.61 -12.96 20.82
N LEU A 123 -1.38 -12.24 20.00
CA LEU A 123 -1.12 -10.85 19.63
C LEU A 123 -1.18 -9.90 20.84
N ASP A 124 -2.05 -10.16 21.81
CA ASP A 124 -2.14 -9.37 23.05
C ASP A 124 -0.87 -9.44 23.95
N LYS A 125 0.10 -10.30 23.60
CA LYS A 125 1.42 -10.28 24.22
C LYS A 125 2.38 -9.28 23.61
N LEU A 126 2.00 -8.60 22.53
CA LEU A 126 2.75 -7.47 22.02
C LEU A 126 2.75 -6.33 23.05
N GLU A 127 3.92 -5.73 23.27
CA GLU A 127 4.10 -4.59 24.16
C GLU A 127 3.91 -3.25 23.44
N ILE A 128 3.52 -3.30 22.17
CA ILE A 128 3.17 -2.17 21.32
C ILE A 128 1.81 -2.43 20.67
N PRO A 129 1.09 -1.40 20.21
CA PRO A 129 -0.19 -1.57 19.56
C PRO A 129 -0.12 -2.42 18.30
N TYR A 130 -1.21 -3.14 18.01
CA TYR A 130 -1.37 -3.83 16.73
C TYR A 130 -2.73 -3.53 16.10
N VAL A 131 -2.77 -3.54 14.78
CA VAL A 131 -3.94 -3.17 13.97
C VAL A 131 -4.30 -4.36 13.07
N PRO A 132 -5.29 -5.19 13.43
CA PRO A 132 -5.72 -6.29 12.60
C PRO A 132 -6.66 -5.80 11.49
N ILE A 133 -6.47 -6.33 10.28
CA ILE A 133 -7.35 -6.17 9.12
C ILE A 133 -7.96 -7.53 8.82
N ILE A 134 -9.13 -7.55 8.20
CA ILE A 134 -9.84 -8.77 7.88
C ILE A 134 -9.39 -9.36 6.54
N GLY A 135 -9.16 -10.68 6.47
CA GLY A 135 -8.90 -11.43 5.25
C GLY A 135 -10.09 -12.31 4.82
N ASN A 136 -9.96 -13.05 3.73
CA ASN A 136 -11.05 -13.91 3.25
C ASN A 136 -11.28 -15.11 4.18
N HIS A 137 -10.22 -15.69 4.78
CA HIS A 137 -10.34 -16.74 5.78
C HIS A 137 -10.95 -16.25 7.10
N ASP A 138 -10.93 -14.95 7.35
CA ASP A 138 -11.61 -14.34 8.50
C ASP A 138 -13.11 -14.09 8.24
N ILE A 139 -13.59 -14.28 7.00
CA ILE A 139 -14.99 -14.08 6.62
C ILE A 139 -15.72 -15.39 6.47
N TRP A 140 -15.07 -16.40 5.85
CA TRP A 140 -15.69 -17.61 5.38
C TRP A 140 -15.27 -18.84 6.18
N PRO A 141 -16.23 -19.75 6.48
CA PRO A 141 -15.95 -21.01 7.14
C PRO A 141 -15.40 -22.06 6.16
N TYR A 142 -14.16 -21.93 5.75
CA TYR A 142 -13.53 -22.79 4.73
C TYR A 142 -13.42 -24.27 5.12
N THR A 143 -13.32 -24.60 6.42
CA THR A 143 -13.18 -25.98 6.91
C THR A 143 -14.49 -26.63 7.25
N ARG A 144 -15.57 -25.85 7.35
CA ARG A 144 -16.90 -26.32 7.67
C ARG A 144 -17.87 -26.15 6.53
N TYR A 145 -18.81 -27.09 6.43
CA TYR A 145 -19.82 -27.08 5.40
C TYR A 145 -20.92 -26.02 5.67
N GLU A 146 -21.59 -25.61 4.60
CA GLU A 146 -22.64 -24.58 4.58
C GLU A 146 -23.77 -24.78 5.61
N GLU A 147 -23.97 -26.02 6.08
CA GLU A 147 -25.00 -26.37 7.05
C GLU A 147 -24.79 -25.70 8.42
N GLU A 148 -23.52 -25.43 8.79
CA GLU A 148 -23.19 -24.86 10.11
C GLU A 148 -22.98 -23.34 10.04
N ALA A 149 -22.43 -22.83 8.96
CA ALA A 149 -22.27 -21.39 8.71
C ALA A 149 -22.53 -21.08 7.22
N PRO A 150 -23.78 -20.99 6.80
CA PRO A 150 -24.16 -20.92 5.39
C PRO A 150 -23.89 -19.56 4.73
N TYR A 151 -23.31 -18.60 5.43
CA TYR A 151 -23.03 -17.27 4.94
C TYR A 151 -21.76 -16.68 5.58
N ALA A 152 -21.20 -15.64 4.95
CA ALA A 152 -20.10 -14.87 5.49
C ALA A 152 -20.48 -14.25 6.84
N CYS A 153 -19.85 -14.63 7.92
CA CYS A 153 -20.19 -14.25 9.29
C CYS A 153 -19.03 -13.76 10.13
N GLY A 154 -17.79 -14.02 9.67
CA GLY A 154 -16.59 -13.73 10.45
C GLY A 154 -16.38 -12.26 10.76
N ASP A 155 -16.95 -11.34 9.95
CA ASP A 155 -16.91 -9.90 10.21
C ASP A 155 -17.52 -9.52 11.57
N SER A 156 -18.61 -10.16 11.95
CA SER A 156 -19.26 -9.93 13.24
C SER A 156 -18.45 -10.53 14.40
N VAL A 157 -17.88 -11.71 14.19
CA VAL A 157 -17.03 -12.38 15.18
C VAL A 157 -15.74 -11.57 15.42
N MET A 158 -15.10 -11.11 14.36
CA MET A 158 -13.92 -10.23 14.47
C MET A 158 -14.23 -8.95 15.23
N ASN A 159 -15.36 -8.30 14.93
CA ASN A 159 -15.82 -7.11 15.67
C ASN A 159 -16.01 -7.36 17.17
N GLU A 160 -16.57 -8.52 17.53
CA GLU A 160 -16.77 -8.90 18.93
C GLU A 160 -15.41 -9.16 19.61
N VAL A 161 -14.58 -10.01 19.02
CA VAL A 161 -13.33 -10.47 19.65
C VAL A 161 -12.29 -9.36 19.77
N PHE A 162 -12.16 -8.50 18.75
CA PHE A 162 -11.14 -7.43 18.73
C PHE A 162 -11.66 -6.05 19.15
N ALA A 163 -12.86 -5.93 19.68
CA ALA A 163 -13.44 -4.64 20.08
C ALA A 163 -12.53 -3.83 20.99
N ASP A 164 -11.97 -4.44 22.03
CA ASP A 164 -11.08 -3.77 22.99
C ASP A 164 -9.74 -3.35 22.36
N VAL A 165 -9.24 -4.08 21.36
CA VAL A 165 -8.03 -3.72 20.63
C VAL A 165 -8.24 -2.43 19.84
N TYR A 166 -9.35 -2.32 19.13
CA TYR A 166 -9.69 -1.10 18.41
C TYR A 166 -9.97 0.08 19.35
N ASP A 167 -10.54 -0.17 20.53
CA ASP A 167 -10.72 0.89 21.55
C ASP A 167 -9.38 1.38 22.12
N LYS A 168 -8.43 0.50 22.35
CA LYS A 168 -7.05 0.87 22.72
C LYS A 168 -6.35 1.65 21.61
N ASN A 169 -6.53 1.24 20.35
CA ASN A 169 -5.94 1.90 19.19
C ASN A 169 -6.40 3.35 19.04
N LYS A 170 -7.65 3.69 19.39
CA LYS A 170 -8.15 5.08 19.42
C LYS A 170 -7.36 5.99 20.36
N LEU A 171 -6.78 5.43 21.43
CA LEU A 171 -6.01 6.19 22.39
C LEU A 171 -4.56 6.38 21.96
N PHE A 172 -4.06 5.51 21.09
CA PHE A 172 -2.69 5.54 20.61
C PHE A 172 -2.52 6.31 19.30
N PHE A 173 -3.38 6.03 18.32
CA PHE A 173 -3.31 6.63 16.98
C PHE A 173 -4.08 7.95 16.92
N GLN A 174 -3.55 8.89 16.14
CA GLN A 174 -4.24 10.15 15.86
C GLN A 174 -5.36 9.93 14.82
N ASN A 175 -6.37 10.76 14.85
CA ASN A 175 -7.46 10.82 13.88
C ASN A 175 -8.10 9.44 13.58
N TRP A 176 -8.22 8.60 14.61
CA TRP A 176 -8.84 7.31 14.47
C TRP A 176 -10.30 7.44 14.01
N ASN A 177 -10.56 6.94 12.80
CA ASN A 177 -11.91 6.88 12.23
C ASN A 177 -12.33 5.41 12.08
N ASN A 178 -13.40 5.01 12.74
CA ASN A 178 -13.92 3.66 12.61
C ASN A 178 -14.50 3.35 11.23
N GLY A 179 -14.74 4.38 10.41
CA GLY A 179 -15.27 4.21 9.06
C GLY A 179 -16.59 3.44 9.06
N THR A 180 -16.62 2.30 8.35
CA THR A 180 -17.77 1.42 8.27
C THR A 180 -17.72 0.23 9.24
N ARG A 181 -16.63 0.07 10.01
CA ARG A 181 -16.37 -1.12 10.84
C ARG A 181 -17.46 -1.38 11.89
N LEU A 182 -18.02 -0.36 12.49
CA LEU A 182 -19.05 -0.48 13.53
C LEU A 182 -20.48 -0.37 12.98
N THR A 183 -20.65 -0.13 11.69
CA THR A 183 -21.94 0.10 11.07
C THR A 183 -22.28 -1.04 10.12
N ARG A 184 -23.36 -1.74 10.39
CA ARG A 184 -23.85 -2.75 9.44
C ARG A 184 -24.37 -2.06 8.18
N THR A 185 -23.78 -2.42 7.05
CA THR A 185 -24.16 -1.90 5.74
C THR A 185 -24.86 -2.98 4.93
N TYR A 186 -25.98 -2.63 4.30
CA TYR A 186 -26.65 -3.56 3.40
C TYR A 186 -25.80 -3.79 2.15
N ASN A 187 -25.43 -5.06 1.94
CA ASN A 187 -24.71 -5.49 0.75
C ASN A 187 -25.72 -6.00 -0.29
N PRO A 188 -25.87 -5.34 -1.44
CA PRO A 188 -26.82 -5.74 -2.47
C PRO A 188 -26.47 -7.07 -3.15
N GLU A 189 -25.22 -7.50 -3.11
CA GLU A 189 -24.75 -8.75 -3.71
C GLU A 189 -25.16 -9.95 -2.84
N SER A 190 -24.88 -9.92 -1.54
CA SER A 190 -25.28 -10.97 -0.59
C SER A 190 -26.73 -10.86 -0.13
N LYS A 191 -27.38 -9.69 -0.38
CA LYS A 191 -28.74 -9.34 0.11
C LYS A 191 -28.85 -9.38 1.64
N ARG A 192 -27.77 -9.10 2.35
CA ARG A 192 -27.65 -9.10 3.82
C ARG A 192 -26.91 -7.88 4.30
N ALA A 193 -27.07 -7.56 5.59
CA ALA A 193 -26.28 -6.50 6.23
C ALA A 193 -25.02 -7.10 6.87
N HIS A 194 -23.87 -6.49 6.56
CA HIS A 194 -22.55 -6.89 7.01
C HIS A 194 -21.78 -5.73 7.63
N TYR A 195 -20.79 -6.04 8.45
CA TYR A 195 -19.76 -5.08 8.83
C TYR A 195 -18.65 -5.10 7.77
N LEU A 196 -18.31 -3.94 7.20
CA LEU A 196 -17.11 -3.79 6.39
C LEU A 196 -16.01 -3.18 7.25
N GLN A 197 -14.88 -3.85 7.32
CA GLN A 197 -13.78 -3.47 8.20
C GLN A 197 -12.96 -2.31 7.62
N ASN A 198 -13.64 -1.20 7.26
CA ASN A 198 -12.99 0.00 6.74
C ASN A 198 -12.79 1.02 7.87
N PHE A 199 -11.57 1.47 8.04
CA PHE A 199 -11.22 2.50 9.02
C PHE A 199 -9.93 3.22 8.60
N SER A 200 -9.64 4.34 9.25
CA SER A 200 -8.41 5.09 9.05
C SER A 200 -7.79 5.49 10.40
N PHE A 201 -6.49 5.69 10.39
CA PHE A 201 -5.75 6.24 11.51
C PHE A 201 -4.50 6.97 11.02
N GLU A 202 -3.93 7.81 11.88
CA GLU A 202 -2.70 8.53 11.59
C GLU A 202 -1.64 8.24 12.65
N TYR A 203 -0.40 8.16 12.21
CA TYR A 203 0.76 8.07 13.09
C TYR A 203 1.92 8.89 12.53
N ASP A 204 2.41 9.83 13.30
CA ASP A 204 3.55 10.71 12.98
C ASP A 204 3.50 11.32 11.57
N GLY A 205 2.33 11.81 11.17
CA GLY A 205 2.08 12.46 9.89
C GLY A 205 1.79 11.53 8.72
N PHE A 206 1.77 10.22 8.92
CA PHE A 206 1.35 9.22 7.92
C PHE A 206 -0.09 8.80 8.16
N ILE A 207 -0.83 8.59 7.08
CA ILE A 207 -2.23 8.18 7.07
C ILE A 207 -2.30 6.72 6.63
N PHE A 208 -3.01 5.91 7.40
CA PHE A 208 -3.23 4.50 7.12
C PHE A 208 -4.72 4.23 6.91
N TYR A 209 -5.08 3.60 5.81
CA TYR A 209 -6.44 3.13 5.53
C TYR A 209 -6.49 1.62 5.59
N GLY A 210 -7.22 1.06 6.54
CA GLY A 210 -7.61 -0.35 6.55
C GLY A 210 -8.78 -0.56 5.61
N LEU A 211 -8.65 -1.50 4.66
CA LEU A 211 -9.57 -1.70 3.55
C LEU A 211 -10.06 -3.14 3.47
N ASP A 212 -11.36 -3.31 3.49
CA ASP A 212 -12.02 -4.60 3.37
C ASP A 212 -12.60 -4.77 1.97
N PHE A 213 -11.93 -5.54 1.14
CA PHE A 213 -12.37 -5.90 -0.20
C PHE A 213 -12.86 -7.35 -0.30
N ASN A 214 -13.09 -8.02 0.83
CA ASN A 214 -13.56 -9.40 0.86
C ASN A 214 -15.04 -9.49 0.50
N PRO A 215 -15.44 -10.27 -0.51
CA PRO A 215 -16.84 -10.41 -0.90
C PRO A 215 -17.67 -11.09 0.21
N ARG A 216 -18.94 -10.72 0.30
CA ARG A 216 -19.93 -11.31 1.24
C ARG A 216 -20.98 -12.11 0.52
N TYR A 217 -20.86 -12.36 -0.78
CA TYR A 217 -21.72 -13.25 -1.54
C TYR A 217 -21.02 -14.59 -1.75
N HIS A 218 -21.79 -15.58 -2.10
CA HIS A 218 -21.34 -16.97 -2.20
C HIS A 218 -20.11 -17.10 -3.13
N VAL A 219 -18.98 -17.44 -2.56
CA VAL A 219 -17.89 -18.08 -3.31
C VAL A 219 -18.29 -19.55 -3.42
N ASN A 220 -18.49 -20.05 -4.61
CA ASN A 220 -18.89 -21.45 -4.78
C ASN A 220 -17.80 -22.38 -4.24
N LYS A 221 -18.03 -22.96 -3.07
CA LYS A 221 -17.06 -23.85 -2.41
C LYS A 221 -16.77 -25.13 -3.21
N SER A 222 -17.69 -25.53 -4.09
CA SER A 222 -17.50 -26.70 -4.96
C SER A 222 -16.53 -26.43 -6.12
N GLU A 223 -16.20 -25.17 -6.38
CA GLU A 223 -15.32 -24.74 -7.46
C GLU A 223 -14.41 -23.60 -6.98
N PRO A 224 -13.40 -23.90 -6.15
CA PRO A 224 -12.43 -22.90 -5.72
C PRO A 224 -11.72 -22.29 -6.93
N GLY A 225 -11.64 -20.97 -6.99
CA GLY A 225 -11.04 -20.22 -8.10
C GLY A 225 -12.00 -19.74 -9.17
N ILE A 226 -13.31 -19.89 -9.02
CA ILE A 226 -14.30 -19.26 -9.91
C ILE A 226 -14.78 -17.94 -9.31
N GLY A 227 -14.37 -16.87 -9.94
CA GLY A 227 -14.71 -15.48 -9.63
C GLY A 227 -13.62 -14.78 -8.82
N PRO A 228 -13.54 -13.45 -8.94
CA PRO A 228 -12.55 -12.68 -8.20
C PRO A 228 -12.85 -12.75 -6.70
N GLU A 229 -11.84 -13.11 -5.91
CA GLU A 229 -11.93 -13.13 -4.44
C GLU A 229 -11.86 -11.74 -3.82
N ALA A 230 -11.43 -10.73 -4.59
CA ALA A 230 -11.46 -9.33 -4.21
C ALA A 230 -12.54 -8.56 -4.98
N ARG A 231 -13.28 -7.68 -4.30
CA ARG A 231 -14.34 -6.85 -4.88
C ARG A 231 -14.23 -5.41 -4.41
N LEU A 232 -14.46 -4.46 -5.31
CA LEU A 232 -14.46 -3.04 -4.95
C LEU A 232 -15.58 -2.65 -4.00
N MET A 233 -16.70 -3.39 -4.02
CA MET A 233 -17.90 -3.04 -3.25
C MET A 233 -18.37 -1.61 -3.55
N ASP A 234 -18.60 -1.31 -4.83
CA ASP A 234 -19.01 0.02 -5.28
C ASP A 234 -20.51 0.24 -5.16
N TRP A 235 -21.00 0.26 -3.93
CA TRP A 235 -22.35 0.67 -3.58
C TRP A 235 -22.34 1.65 -2.42
N GLN A 236 -23.48 2.20 -2.05
CA GLN A 236 -23.58 3.14 -0.94
C GLN A 236 -23.22 2.47 0.40
N GLY A 237 -22.16 2.94 1.05
CA GLY A 237 -21.56 2.35 2.25
C GLY A 237 -20.56 1.24 1.98
N GLY A 238 -20.29 0.90 0.71
CA GLY A 238 -19.25 -0.04 0.33
C GLY A 238 -17.86 0.56 0.35
N THR A 239 -16.84 -0.30 0.35
CA THR A 239 -15.43 0.06 0.56
C THR A 239 -14.91 1.08 -0.45
N PHE A 240 -15.20 0.90 -1.74
CA PHE A 240 -14.73 1.79 -2.79
C PHE A 240 -15.25 3.23 -2.61
N ARG A 241 -16.54 3.40 -2.33
CA ARG A 241 -17.13 4.74 -2.15
C ARG A 241 -16.67 5.39 -0.86
N TRP A 242 -16.50 4.60 0.19
CA TRP A 242 -15.93 5.10 1.44
C TRP A 242 -14.50 5.62 1.21
N LEU A 243 -13.62 4.81 0.62
CA LEU A 243 -12.22 5.20 0.35
C LEU A 243 -12.14 6.43 -0.56
N LYS A 244 -12.95 6.47 -1.63
CA LYS A 244 -12.99 7.63 -2.53
C LYS A 244 -13.34 8.91 -1.79
N ASN A 245 -14.30 8.86 -0.86
CA ASN A 245 -14.66 9.99 -0.02
C ASN A 245 -13.52 10.39 0.94
N GLU A 246 -12.92 9.43 1.63
CA GLU A 246 -11.79 9.66 2.53
C GLU A 246 -10.61 10.32 1.80
N LEU A 247 -10.24 9.79 0.63
CA LEU A 247 -9.19 10.40 -0.19
C LEU A 247 -9.54 11.80 -0.67
N ALA A 248 -10.80 12.08 -0.97
CA ALA A 248 -11.22 13.42 -1.40
C ALA A 248 -11.22 14.44 -0.25
N THR A 249 -11.61 14.04 0.94
CA THR A 249 -11.92 14.95 2.06
C THR A 249 -10.84 15.07 3.12
N ASN A 250 -9.96 14.07 3.29
CA ASN A 250 -8.92 14.12 4.33
C ASN A 250 -7.91 15.25 4.04
N PRO A 251 -7.78 16.25 4.90
CA PRO A 251 -6.90 17.41 4.68
C PRO A 251 -5.42 17.12 4.99
N ASN A 252 -5.11 16.00 5.66
CA ASN A 252 -3.76 15.71 6.15
C ASN A 252 -2.88 14.98 5.12
N LYS A 253 -3.40 14.77 3.89
CA LYS A 253 -2.61 14.19 2.80
C LYS A 253 -1.45 15.11 2.41
N LYS A 254 -0.26 14.54 2.42
CA LYS A 254 0.99 15.15 1.98
C LYS A 254 1.68 14.28 0.94
N ASN A 255 2.88 14.64 0.54
CA ASN A 255 3.67 13.84 -0.39
C ASN A 255 3.96 12.45 0.22
N HIS A 256 3.50 11.41 -0.47
CA HIS A 256 3.79 10.01 -0.18
C HIS A 256 3.51 9.55 1.26
N ASN A 257 2.53 10.17 1.93
CA ASN A 257 2.19 9.85 3.33
C ASN A 257 0.95 8.96 3.50
N VAL A 258 0.30 8.54 2.41
CA VAL A 258 -0.89 7.67 2.45
C VAL A 258 -0.50 6.23 2.22
N CYS A 259 -0.83 5.36 3.18
CA CYS A 259 -0.62 3.92 3.13
C CYS A 259 -1.96 3.18 3.17
N PHE A 260 -2.08 2.14 2.37
CA PHE A 260 -3.22 1.23 2.39
C PHE A 260 -2.83 -0.11 3.01
N ILE A 261 -3.73 -0.67 3.78
CA ILE A 261 -3.61 -1.98 4.39
C ILE A 261 -4.84 -2.76 3.98
N ALA A 262 -4.67 -3.73 3.09
CA ALA A 262 -5.73 -4.59 2.60
C ALA A 262 -5.24 -6.03 2.61
N HIS A 263 -6.13 -7.02 2.68
CA HIS A 263 -5.70 -8.40 2.55
C HIS A 263 -5.31 -8.72 1.10
N HIS A 264 -6.11 -8.28 0.14
CA HIS A 264 -5.87 -8.53 -1.27
C HIS A 264 -4.91 -7.51 -1.90
N PRO A 265 -3.99 -7.95 -2.76
CA PRO A 265 -3.13 -7.04 -3.52
C PRO A 265 -3.92 -6.23 -4.54
N ALA A 266 -3.47 -5.00 -4.78
CA ALA A 266 -4.03 -4.14 -5.82
C ALA A 266 -3.53 -4.58 -7.21
N THR A 267 -4.10 -5.65 -7.73
CA THR A 267 -3.78 -6.20 -9.06
C THR A 267 -4.98 -6.90 -9.67
N ASP A 268 -5.02 -7.00 -10.99
CA ASP A 268 -5.98 -7.81 -11.74
C ASP A 268 -5.36 -9.14 -12.18
N ASN A 269 -4.04 -9.24 -12.21
CA ASN A 269 -3.38 -10.40 -12.79
C ASN A 269 -1.87 -10.38 -12.56
N LEU A 270 -1.41 -10.84 -11.42
CA LEU A 270 0.04 -11.02 -11.21
C LEU A 270 0.63 -12.11 -12.09
N LEU A 271 -0.14 -13.13 -12.38
CA LEU A 271 0.17 -14.24 -13.30
C LEU A 271 -1.17 -14.83 -13.74
N PHE A 272 -1.27 -15.32 -14.95
CA PHE A 272 -2.45 -15.98 -15.53
C PHE A 272 -3.11 -17.03 -14.60
N ILE A 273 -2.36 -17.52 -13.63
CA ILE A 273 -2.75 -18.54 -12.65
C ILE A 273 -3.53 -17.94 -11.47
N LEU A 274 -3.40 -16.64 -11.21
CA LEU A 274 -3.95 -15.99 -10.00
C LEU A 274 -5.20 -15.14 -10.26
N SER A 275 -5.75 -15.16 -11.46
CA SER A 275 -6.88 -14.30 -11.84
C SER A 275 -8.16 -14.49 -11.00
N GLY A 276 -8.32 -15.65 -10.35
CA GLY A 276 -9.43 -15.91 -9.44
C GLY A 276 -9.25 -15.35 -8.03
N PHE A 277 -8.02 -15.04 -7.64
CA PHE A 277 -7.68 -14.68 -6.25
C PHE A 277 -7.56 -13.16 -6.02
N VAL A 278 -7.68 -12.35 -7.06
CA VAL A 278 -7.48 -10.90 -7.01
C VAL A 278 -8.67 -10.16 -7.61
N PHE A 279 -8.57 -8.86 -7.85
CA PHE A 279 -9.63 -8.07 -8.48
C PHE A 279 -9.88 -8.50 -9.92
N SER A 280 -11.14 -8.37 -10.37
CA SER A 280 -11.43 -8.42 -11.81
C SER A 280 -10.74 -7.27 -12.54
N GLY A 281 -10.46 -7.43 -13.83
CA GLY A 281 -9.83 -6.36 -14.62
C GLY A 281 -10.62 -5.05 -14.57
N ASP A 282 -11.95 -5.09 -14.60
CA ASP A 282 -12.80 -3.91 -14.51
C ASP A 282 -12.70 -3.22 -13.14
N ASP A 283 -12.73 -4.00 -12.07
CA ASP A 283 -12.58 -3.48 -10.70
C ASP A 283 -11.19 -2.87 -10.50
N TYR A 284 -10.15 -3.53 -11.01
CA TYR A 284 -8.79 -3.04 -10.96
C TYR A 284 -8.62 -1.70 -11.69
N ILE A 285 -9.07 -1.61 -12.94
CA ILE A 285 -9.02 -0.36 -13.72
C ILE A 285 -9.78 0.75 -13.02
N LYS A 286 -10.94 0.46 -12.46
CA LYS A 286 -11.74 1.42 -11.72
C LYS A 286 -11.04 1.93 -10.47
N MET A 287 -10.35 1.04 -9.74
CA MET A 287 -9.54 1.40 -8.58
C MET A 287 -8.38 2.29 -8.98
N VAL A 288 -7.61 1.92 -10.01
CA VAL A 288 -6.49 2.70 -10.54
C VAL A 288 -6.94 4.11 -10.92
N ASN A 289 -8.05 4.23 -11.67
CA ASN A 289 -8.60 5.53 -12.07
C ASN A 289 -9.03 6.40 -10.88
N MET A 290 -9.49 5.79 -9.80
CA MET A 290 -9.84 6.50 -8.56
C MET A 290 -8.60 6.97 -7.80
N LEU A 291 -7.52 6.20 -7.81
CA LEU A 291 -6.28 6.52 -7.11
C LEU A 291 -5.40 7.54 -7.86
N GLU A 292 -5.44 7.56 -9.20
CA GLU A 292 -4.58 8.41 -10.05
C GLU A 292 -4.54 9.89 -9.65
N PRO A 293 -5.66 10.56 -9.32
CA PRO A 293 -5.64 11.98 -8.89
C PRO A 293 -4.85 12.22 -7.61
N PHE A 294 -4.62 11.18 -6.81
CA PHE A 294 -3.96 11.26 -5.50
C PHE A 294 -2.53 10.70 -5.53
N ARG A 295 -1.99 10.30 -6.70
CA ARG A 295 -0.70 9.60 -6.82
C ARG A 295 0.44 10.20 -6.00
N GLN A 296 0.46 11.51 -5.87
CA GLN A 296 1.51 12.21 -5.14
C GLN A 296 1.41 12.03 -3.62
N ASN A 297 0.22 11.70 -3.14
CA ASN A 297 0.01 11.44 -1.74
C ASN A 297 0.27 9.98 -1.38
N LEU A 298 0.21 9.07 -2.38
CA LEU A 298 0.25 7.63 -2.16
C LEU A 298 1.67 7.15 -1.93
N GLY A 299 1.87 6.34 -0.90
CA GLY A 299 3.13 5.72 -0.54
C GLY A 299 3.15 4.24 -0.81
N LEU A 300 2.33 3.46 -0.11
CA LEU A 300 2.43 2.01 -0.11
C LEU A 300 1.06 1.34 0.01
N TRP A 301 0.87 0.23 -0.74
CA TRP A 301 -0.21 -0.73 -0.54
C TRP A 301 0.37 -2.01 0.05
N MET A 302 0.00 -2.34 1.29
CA MET A 302 0.40 -3.57 1.96
C MET A 302 -0.69 -4.62 1.83
N ALA A 303 -0.28 -5.86 1.53
CA ALA A 303 -1.20 -6.98 1.36
C ALA A 303 -0.59 -8.33 1.79
N GLY A 304 -1.40 -9.38 1.79
CA GLY A 304 -1.04 -10.77 1.99
C GLY A 304 -1.66 -11.64 0.89
N HIS A 305 -2.44 -12.66 1.29
CA HIS A 305 -3.32 -13.47 0.47
C HIS A 305 -2.64 -14.46 -0.50
N ILE A 306 -1.59 -14.06 -1.20
CA ILE A 306 -0.96 -14.87 -2.25
C ILE A 306 0.09 -15.84 -1.70
N HIS A 307 0.46 -15.70 -0.42
CA HIS A 307 1.46 -16.53 0.29
C HIS A 307 2.86 -16.55 -0.36
N ILE A 308 3.20 -15.51 -1.11
CA ILE A 308 4.56 -15.29 -1.65
C ILE A 308 4.95 -13.83 -1.43
N ASP A 309 6.26 -13.57 -1.40
CA ASP A 309 6.76 -12.20 -1.39
C ASP A 309 6.63 -11.59 -2.79
N TYR A 310 6.08 -10.38 -2.85
CA TYR A 310 6.02 -9.60 -4.10
C TYR A 310 6.19 -8.11 -3.82
N ASP A 311 6.76 -7.43 -4.79
CA ASP A 311 6.93 -5.98 -4.81
C ASP A 311 6.83 -5.52 -6.27
N TYR A 312 5.81 -4.75 -6.60
CA TYR A 312 5.60 -4.23 -7.95
C TYR A 312 4.93 -2.86 -7.92
N PRO A 313 5.24 -2.01 -8.90
CA PRO A 313 4.54 -0.74 -9.02
C PRO A 313 3.11 -0.97 -9.56
N LEU A 314 2.13 -0.29 -8.94
CA LEU A 314 0.81 -0.18 -9.54
C LEU A 314 0.93 0.52 -10.90
N VAL A 315 0.02 0.20 -11.83
CA VAL A 315 0.01 0.79 -13.19
C VAL A 315 0.34 2.28 -13.16
N ASN A 316 1.17 2.72 -14.11
CA ASN A 316 1.71 4.08 -14.20
C ASN A 316 2.59 4.53 -13.01
N ASN A 317 3.13 3.60 -12.25
CA ASN A 317 3.92 3.90 -11.04
C ASN A 317 3.18 4.82 -10.05
N ILE A 318 1.88 4.58 -9.85
CA ILE A 318 1.06 5.38 -8.93
C ILE A 318 1.55 5.19 -7.49
N MET A 319 1.90 3.95 -7.11
CA MET A 319 2.43 3.56 -5.81
C MET A 319 3.03 2.15 -5.88
N GLN A 320 3.75 1.74 -4.86
CA GLN A 320 4.20 0.36 -4.72
C GLN A 320 3.11 -0.51 -4.08
N VAL A 321 2.96 -1.73 -4.58
CA VAL A 321 2.15 -2.79 -3.98
C VAL A 321 3.09 -3.84 -3.45
N ARG A 322 3.03 -4.10 -2.15
CA ARG A 322 3.91 -5.05 -1.49
C ARG A 322 3.12 -6.07 -0.72
N GLY A 323 3.42 -7.32 -0.95
CA GLY A 323 2.93 -8.43 -0.17
C GLY A 323 4.06 -9.23 0.43
N ILE A 324 3.76 -9.88 1.54
CA ILE A 324 4.70 -10.78 2.21
C ILE A 324 4.17 -12.21 2.17
N ALA A 325 5.10 -13.15 2.21
CA ALA A 325 4.76 -14.55 2.34
C ALA A 325 4.00 -14.80 3.66
N ALA A 326 3.11 -15.78 3.63
CA ALA A 326 2.31 -16.13 4.78
C ALA A 326 3.19 -16.58 5.96
N ASN A 327 2.89 -16.06 7.14
CA ASN A 327 3.54 -16.50 8.39
C ASN A 327 3.44 -18.02 8.61
N LYS A 328 2.36 -18.64 8.15
CA LYS A 328 2.11 -20.09 8.25
C LYS A 328 3.04 -20.96 7.39
N GLU A 329 3.58 -20.43 6.30
CA GLU A 329 4.43 -21.19 5.37
C GLU A 329 5.83 -21.48 5.94
N TYR A 330 6.24 -20.77 6.99
CA TYR A 330 7.55 -20.91 7.61
C TYR A 330 7.48 -21.69 8.93
N ASP A 331 8.54 -22.45 9.23
CA ASP A 331 8.70 -23.12 10.53
C ASP A 331 9.10 -22.15 11.65
N SER A 332 9.48 -20.93 11.29
CA SER A 332 9.82 -19.81 12.16
C SER A 332 8.97 -18.59 11.81
N SER A 333 8.97 -17.60 12.69
CA SER A 333 8.28 -16.33 12.42
C SER A 333 8.77 -15.69 11.13
N TYR A 334 7.83 -15.23 10.32
CA TYR A 334 8.10 -14.45 9.12
C TYR A 334 7.22 -13.19 9.11
N PHE A 335 7.84 -12.05 8.94
CA PHE A 335 7.21 -10.74 8.87
C PHE A 335 8.21 -9.75 8.28
N GLU A 336 7.75 -8.56 7.95
CA GLU A 336 8.59 -7.51 7.41
C GLU A 336 8.62 -6.30 8.32
N ILE A 337 9.78 -5.63 8.39
CA ILE A 337 9.91 -4.33 9.03
C ILE A 337 9.78 -3.27 7.95
N VAL A 338 8.83 -2.37 8.09
CA VAL A 338 8.67 -1.21 7.22
C VAL A 338 9.28 0.01 7.88
N ASN A 339 10.42 0.46 7.36
CA ASN A 339 11.09 1.68 7.79
C ASN A 339 10.48 2.87 7.04
N VAL A 340 9.95 3.83 7.75
CA VAL A 340 9.20 4.97 7.21
C VAL A 340 10.07 6.21 7.15
N TYR A 341 10.14 6.83 5.98
CA TYR A 341 10.85 8.07 5.74
C TYR A 341 9.86 9.16 5.33
N GLU A 342 9.87 10.27 6.05
CA GLU A 342 9.09 11.45 5.70
C GLU A 342 9.74 12.17 4.52
N VAL A 343 8.93 12.41 3.49
CA VAL A 343 9.33 13.24 2.36
C VAL A 343 9.13 14.69 2.75
N PRO A 344 10.16 15.54 2.69
CA PRO A 344 9.99 16.94 3.02
C PRO A 344 8.94 17.57 2.11
N ASP A 345 8.14 18.48 2.67
CA ASP A 345 7.30 19.31 1.84
C ASP A 345 8.22 20.19 0.96
N LEU A 346 8.28 19.83 -0.32
CA LEU A 346 9.15 20.50 -1.28
C LEU A 346 8.86 21.99 -1.36
N SER A 347 7.64 22.43 -1.03
CA SER A 347 7.31 23.84 -0.91
C SER A 347 8.13 24.52 0.20
N THR A 348 8.33 23.83 1.32
CA THR A 348 9.12 24.34 2.46
C THR A 348 10.63 24.21 2.21
N ALA A 349 11.08 23.07 1.71
CA ALA A 349 12.50 22.85 1.40
C ALA A 349 12.98 23.76 0.25
N ILE A 350 12.13 24.05 -0.72
CA ILE A 350 12.42 24.98 -1.79
C ILE A 350 12.37 26.43 -1.28
N GLN A 351 11.45 26.77 -0.37
CA GLN A 351 11.42 28.08 0.28
C GLN A 351 12.68 28.32 1.10
N GLU A 352 13.23 27.32 1.78
CA GLU A 352 14.51 27.38 2.48
C GLU A 352 15.71 27.49 1.52
N GLN A 353 15.72 26.74 0.41
CA GLN A 353 16.75 26.86 -0.62
C GLN A 353 16.68 28.17 -1.41
N LEU A 354 15.46 28.69 -1.67
CA LEU A 354 15.28 30.02 -2.28
C LEU A 354 15.78 31.14 -1.37
N ASN A 355 15.77 30.93 -0.05
CA ASN A 355 16.32 31.89 0.92
C ASN A 355 17.86 31.83 1.05
N THR A 356 18.51 30.74 0.63
CA THR A 356 19.96 30.66 0.52
C THR A 356 20.39 31.12 -0.88
N LYS A 357 20.75 32.34 -1.07
CA LYS A 357 21.38 33.16 -2.15
C LYS A 357 21.86 32.52 -3.48
N LYS A 358 21.44 31.33 -3.87
CA LYS A 358 21.86 30.65 -5.12
C LYS A 358 20.66 30.46 -6.07
N LYS A 359 20.32 31.48 -6.83
CA LYS A 359 19.25 31.40 -7.83
C LYS A 359 19.82 31.12 -9.22
N VAL A 360 19.10 30.34 -10.02
CA VAL A 360 19.29 30.23 -11.46
C VAL A 360 18.65 31.42 -12.14
N SER A 361 19.30 32.01 -13.12
CA SER A 361 18.68 33.08 -13.93
C SER A 361 17.85 32.45 -15.05
N ILE A 362 16.55 32.76 -15.06
CA ILE A 362 15.60 32.25 -16.06
C ILE A 362 14.91 33.45 -16.73
N PHE A 363 14.98 33.52 -18.05
CA PHE A 363 14.30 34.59 -18.78
C PHE A 363 13.78 34.14 -20.17
N PRO A 364 12.61 34.60 -20.60
CA PRO A 364 11.65 35.34 -19.78
C PRO A 364 11.03 34.45 -18.70
N ASN A 365 10.62 35.05 -17.60
CA ASN A 365 9.86 34.38 -16.54
C ASN A 365 8.95 35.42 -15.87
N PRO A 366 7.63 35.37 -16.05
CA PRO A 366 6.84 34.33 -16.75
C PRO A 366 7.11 34.17 -18.24
N ASN A 367 6.79 33.02 -18.81
CA ASN A 367 6.97 32.65 -20.21
C ASN A 367 5.83 31.78 -20.76
N HIS A 368 5.95 31.32 -22.01
CA HIS A 368 4.99 30.43 -22.68
C HIS A 368 5.58 29.02 -22.91
N GLY A 369 6.45 28.55 -22.00
CA GLY A 369 7.15 27.27 -22.10
C GLY A 369 8.50 27.38 -22.82
N LYS A 370 8.86 28.58 -23.36
CA LYS A 370 10.17 28.86 -23.97
C LYS A 370 10.94 29.83 -23.09
N PHE A 371 12.11 29.43 -22.65
CA PHE A 371 12.95 30.24 -21.76
C PHE A 371 14.43 29.88 -21.90
N THR A 372 15.25 30.78 -21.43
CA THR A 372 16.71 30.60 -21.34
C THR A 372 17.11 30.48 -19.88
N VAL A 373 17.98 29.55 -19.59
CA VAL A 373 18.71 29.47 -18.32
C VAL A 373 20.10 30.07 -18.56
N ALA A 374 20.46 31.08 -17.78
CA ALA A 374 21.76 31.69 -17.83
C ALA A 374 22.48 31.48 -16.50
N ASP A 375 23.62 30.77 -16.53
CA ASP A 375 24.51 30.62 -15.41
C ASP A 375 25.89 30.14 -15.91
N GLU A 376 26.89 30.95 -15.70
CA GLU A 376 28.28 30.68 -16.11
C GLU A 376 28.97 29.57 -15.28
N LEU A 377 28.34 29.18 -14.16
CA LEU A 377 28.90 28.21 -13.23
C LEU A 377 28.53 26.77 -13.54
N PHE A 378 27.52 26.55 -14.38
CA PHE A 378 27.10 25.20 -14.78
C PHE A 378 27.76 24.79 -16.10
N ASP A 379 28.21 23.56 -16.15
CA ASP A 379 28.72 22.95 -17.37
C ASP A 379 27.66 22.14 -18.12
N GLY A 380 28.01 21.64 -19.30
CA GLY A 380 27.10 20.83 -20.10
C GLY A 380 26.70 19.50 -19.46
N ASN A 381 27.36 19.03 -18.40
CA ASN A 381 27.05 17.80 -17.71
C ASN A 381 26.06 18.03 -16.55
N SER A 382 25.83 19.30 -16.19
CA SER A 382 24.85 19.66 -15.17
C SER A 382 23.46 19.15 -15.55
N LEU A 383 22.69 18.71 -14.57
CA LEU A 383 21.36 18.12 -14.72
C LEU A 383 20.30 19.19 -14.46
N LEU A 384 19.43 19.43 -15.45
CA LEU A 384 18.23 20.26 -15.30
C LEU A 384 17.04 19.37 -14.99
N GLN A 385 16.30 19.72 -13.95
CA GLN A 385 15.05 19.09 -13.59
C GLN A 385 13.94 20.14 -13.44
N ILE A 386 12.72 19.82 -13.88
CA ILE A 386 11.53 20.64 -13.68
C ILE A 386 10.55 19.84 -12.86
N TYR A 387 10.11 20.44 -11.76
CA TYR A 387 9.14 19.89 -10.83
C TYR A 387 7.82 20.61 -10.93
N ASN A 388 6.71 19.91 -10.79
CA ASN A 388 5.43 20.54 -10.55
C ASN A 388 5.32 21.06 -9.10
N SER A 389 4.21 21.74 -8.76
CA SER A 389 3.95 22.26 -7.41
C SER A 389 3.92 21.20 -6.30
N SER A 390 3.82 19.93 -6.66
CA SER A 390 3.82 18.79 -5.73
C SER A 390 5.16 18.06 -5.68
N GLY A 391 6.19 18.59 -6.35
CA GLY A 391 7.55 18.06 -6.32
C GLY A 391 7.84 16.86 -7.23
N VAL A 392 6.92 16.52 -8.13
CA VAL A 392 7.16 15.48 -9.13
C VAL A 392 8.04 16.03 -10.25
N ILE A 393 9.08 15.27 -10.61
CA ILE A 393 9.93 15.56 -11.76
C ILE A 393 9.10 15.33 -13.04
N LEU A 394 8.88 16.39 -13.78
CA LEU A 394 8.23 16.33 -15.10
C LEU A 394 9.23 16.27 -16.24
N VAL A 395 10.42 16.83 -16.03
CA VAL A 395 11.49 16.89 -17.01
C VAL A 395 12.82 16.66 -16.31
N GLU A 396 13.65 15.82 -16.90
CA GLU A 396 15.04 15.62 -16.50
C GLU A 396 15.91 15.56 -17.74
N LYS A 397 16.88 16.46 -17.86
CA LYS A 397 17.74 16.63 -19.02
C LYS A 397 19.13 17.12 -18.66
N LYS A 398 20.16 16.68 -19.42
CA LYS A 398 21.51 17.27 -19.31
C LYS A 398 21.57 18.61 -20.06
N MET A 399 22.21 19.59 -19.45
CA MET A 399 22.30 20.96 -20.00
C MET A 399 22.92 20.99 -21.41
N LYS A 400 23.89 20.10 -21.69
CA LYS A 400 24.54 20.01 -23.03
C LYS A 400 23.60 19.75 -24.19
N GLU A 401 22.42 19.19 -23.94
CA GLU A 401 21.39 18.93 -24.96
C GLU A 401 20.76 20.22 -25.47
N PHE A 402 20.94 21.34 -24.78
CA PHE A 402 20.23 22.61 -24.99
C PHE A 402 21.15 23.83 -25.10
N SER A 403 22.45 23.61 -25.33
CA SER A 403 23.43 24.69 -25.36
C SER A 403 23.18 25.65 -26.54
N ALA A 404 23.08 26.94 -26.23
CA ALA A 404 22.99 28.03 -27.23
C ALA A 404 24.24 28.94 -27.22
N GLY A 405 25.29 28.53 -26.52
CA GLY A 405 26.52 29.28 -26.32
C GLY A 405 27.05 29.09 -24.89
N THR A 406 28.18 29.70 -24.59
CA THR A 406 28.81 29.59 -23.28
C THR A 406 27.91 30.21 -22.18
N GLY A 407 27.43 29.41 -21.24
CA GLY A 407 26.61 29.86 -20.11
C GLY A 407 25.14 30.15 -20.41
N PHE A 408 24.68 29.87 -21.65
CA PHE A 408 23.28 30.07 -22.05
C PHE A 408 22.69 28.76 -22.58
N TYR A 409 21.54 28.38 -22.04
CA TYR A 409 20.83 27.15 -22.40
C TYR A 409 19.38 27.46 -22.70
N GLN A 410 18.92 27.21 -23.93
CA GLN A 410 17.56 27.49 -24.39
C GLN A 410 16.70 26.23 -24.32
N PHE A 411 15.53 26.38 -23.74
CA PHE A 411 14.57 25.30 -23.54
C PHE A 411 13.22 25.61 -24.20
N ASP A 412 12.62 24.59 -24.78
CA ASP A 412 11.24 24.60 -25.27
C ASP A 412 10.44 23.48 -24.59
N PHE A 413 9.70 23.85 -23.58
CA PHE A 413 8.76 23.01 -22.85
C PHE A 413 7.34 23.55 -22.98
N SER A 414 6.99 24.08 -24.14
CA SER A 414 5.65 24.62 -24.45
C SER A 414 4.54 23.58 -24.38
N TYR A 415 4.88 22.29 -24.31
CA TYR A 415 3.95 21.19 -24.06
C TYR A 415 3.55 21.05 -22.60
N LEU A 416 4.27 21.66 -21.65
CA LEU A 416 3.87 21.65 -20.24
C LEU A 416 2.60 22.51 -20.05
N PRO A 417 1.65 22.06 -19.22
CA PRO A 417 0.48 22.85 -18.88
C PRO A 417 0.84 24.21 -18.29
N LYS A 418 -0.11 25.16 -18.35
CA LYS A 418 0.03 26.42 -17.64
C LYS A 418 0.13 26.18 -16.15
N GLY A 419 1.03 26.84 -15.48
CA GLY A 419 1.22 26.66 -14.06
C GLY A 419 2.53 27.24 -13.55
N THR A 420 2.71 27.01 -12.27
CA THR A 420 3.96 27.33 -11.58
C THR A 420 4.74 26.04 -11.36
N TYR A 421 5.99 26.08 -11.74
CA TYR A 421 6.92 24.97 -11.66
C TYR A 421 8.16 25.39 -10.89
N ILE A 422 8.99 24.44 -10.53
CA ILE A 422 10.31 24.69 -10.00
C ILE A 422 11.32 24.07 -10.94
N ILE A 423 12.27 24.85 -11.34
CA ILE A 423 13.43 24.38 -12.09
C ILE A 423 14.62 24.27 -11.14
N SER A 424 15.29 23.14 -11.21
CA SER A 424 16.55 22.87 -10.50
C SER A 424 17.65 22.56 -11.50
N VAL A 425 18.82 23.14 -11.29
CA VAL A 425 20.02 22.78 -12.02
C VAL A 425 21.06 22.30 -11.02
N THR A 426 21.56 21.09 -11.23
CA THR A 426 22.47 20.39 -10.31
C THR A 426 23.75 20.00 -11.03
N ASP A 427 24.88 20.24 -10.42
CA ASP A 427 26.18 19.65 -10.76
C ASP A 427 26.81 18.93 -9.54
N SER A 428 28.06 18.51 -9.66
CA SER A 428 28.78 17.82 -8.58
C SER A 428 29.06 18.68 -7.33
N LEU A 429 28.93 19.99 -7.43
CA LEU A 429 29.33 20.96 -6.40
C LEU A 429 28.17 21.78 -5.83
N GLN A 430 27.06 21.94 -6.58
CA GLN A 430 25.99 22.83 -6.19
C GLN A 430 24.64 22.47 -6.81
N ILE A 431 23.59 22.90 -6.13
CA ILE A 431 22.21 22.87 -6.64
C ILE A 431 21.71 24.31 -6.62
N LYS A 432 21.15 24.77 -7.75
CA LYS A 432 20.48 26.05 -7.84
C LYS A 432 19.05 25.86 -8.29
N THR A 433 18.11 26.58 -7.67
CA THR A 433 16.68 26.45 -7.97
C THR A 433 16.06 27.83 -8.28
N GLN A 434 15.00 27.81 -9.08
CA GLN A 434 14.21 29.00 -9.40
C GLN A 434 12.75 28.60 -9.70
N GLN A 435 11.83 29.49 -9.36
CA GLN A 435 10.45 29.37 -9.81
C GLN A 435 10.34 29.65 -11.30
N LEU A 436 9.63 28.79 -12.03
CA LEU A 436 9.30 28.93 -13.45
C LEU A 436 7.79 29.08 -13.60
N VAL A 437 7.32 30.12 -14.27
CA VAL A 437 5.89 30.38 -14.50
C VAL A 437 5.59 30.30 -16.00
N ILE A 438 4.73 29.34 -16.36
CA ILE A 438 4.25 29.15 -17.73
C ILE A 438 2.83 29.70 -17.83
N GLN A 439 2.62 30.67 -18.73
CA GLN A 439 1.34 31.41 -18.94
C GLN A 439 0.70 31.09 -20.31
N SER A 440 -0.58 31.43 -20.47
CA SER A 440 -1.20 31.46 -21.80
C SER A 440 -0.68 32.60 -22.64
N PHE A 441 -0.71 32.40 -23.95
CA PHE A 441 -0.69 33.50 -24.89
C PHE A 441 -1.98 34.32 -24.67
N ILE A 442 -1.88 35.55 -24.17
CA ILE A 442 -2.95 36.52 -24.29
C ILE A 442 -2.71 37.18 -25.65
N ALA A 443 -3.44 36.77 -26.68
CA ALA A 443 -3.52 37.55 -27.90
C ALA A 443 -4.15 38.87 -27.51
N SER A 444 -3.35 39.93 -27.40
CA SER A 444 -3.85 41.28 -27.31
C SER A 444 -4.52 41.59 -28.66
N SER A 445 -5.84 41.43 -28.73
CA SER A 445 -6.64 41.97 -29.81
C SER A 445 -6.59 43.49 -29.67
N ILE A 446 -5.58 44.12 -30.29
CA ILE A 446 -5.65 45.53 -30.61
C ILE A 446 -6.67 45.63 -31.73
N ALA A 447 -7.91 45.94 -31.37
CA ALA A 447 -8.89 46.39 -32.34
C ALA A 447 -8.41 47.74 -32.90
N PRO A 448 -8.27 47.90 -34.22
CA PRO A 448 -8.01 49.21 -34.79
C PRO A 448 -9.29 50.02 -34.64
N TYR A 449 -9.24 51.08 -33.86
CA TYR A 449 -10.20 52.16 -33.97
C TYR A 449 -10.01 52.81 -35.34
N LEU A 450 -10.83 52.44 -36.31
CA LEU A 450 -11.06 53.24 -37.49
C LEU A 450 -12.01 54.39 -37.11
N LEU A 451 -11.46 55.57 -37.09
CA LEU A 451 -12.19 56.84 -37.17
C LEU A 451 -12.92 56.89 -38.52
N GLY A 452 -14.21 57.09 -38.49
CA GLY A 452 -15.06 57.56 -39.57
C GLY A 452 -16.13 58.44 -38.97
#